data_9c1aee3593ade88fe8eebf9e6f1ae44e
#
_entry.id   9c1aee3593ade88fe8eebf9e6f1ae44e
#
_cell.length_a   1.000
_cell.length_b   1.000
_cell.length_c   1.000
_cell.angle_alpha   90.00
_cell.angle_beta   90.00
_cell.angle_gamma   90.00
#
_symmetry.space_group_name_H-M   'P 1'
#
loop_
_entity.id
_entity.type
_entity.pdbx_description
1 polymer ?
#
loop_
_entity_poly.entity_id
_entity_poly.type
_entity_poly.pdbx_seq_one_letter_code
_entity_poly.pdbx_strand_id
1 'polypeptide(L)'
;MLKVVHEENETHENSAVCGGSLLDEIVRDGARQLLAVALQAEVAAYIQAHAHEVDEAGRRLVVRNGFHEPREVTTAAGAVPVRAPRVNDKRVDEVTGERVRFSSAILPAWARKSPQVAEV
;
A
#
# COMPACT_ATOMS: atom_id res chain seq x y z
N MET A 1 -32.71 -16.70 -22.09
CA MET A 1 -32.47 -16.92 -21.64
C MET A 1 -31.62 -17.16 -20.95
N LEU A 2 -31.37 -17.40 -20.39
CA LEU A 2 -30.53 -17.62 -19.63
C LEU A 2 -29.57 -18.34 -20.06
N LYS A 3 -29.34 -18.74 -20.81
CA LYS A 3 -28.45 -19.45 -21.19
C LYS A 3 -27.26 -18.90 -21.09
N VAL A 4 -27.26 -17.91 -21.03
CA VAL A 4 -26.13 -17.26 -20.86
C VAL A 4 -25.38 -17.92 -19.91
N VAL A 5 -25.93 -18.49 -19.10
CA VAL A 5 -25.28 -19.11 -18.16
C VAL A 5 -24.22 -19.98 -18.55
N HIS A 6 -24.33 -20.58 -19.61
CA HIS A 6 -23.42 -21.49 -19.98
C HIS A 6 -22.17 -21.02 -20.35
N GLU A 7 -22.12 -19.95 -20.94
CA GLU A 7 -20.94 -19.51 -21.38
C GLU A 7 -20.06 -19.22 -20.27
N GLU A 8 -20.58 -18.87 -19.26
CA GLU A 8 -19.80 -18.59 -18.21
C GLU A 8 -19.03 -19.70 -17.74
N ASN A 9 -19.43 -20.83 -17.96
CA ASN A 9 -18.73 -21.94 -17.51
C ASN A 9 -17.38 -22.07 -18.06
N GLU A 10 -17.20 -21.77 -19.28
CA GLU A 10 -15.94 -21.93 -19.80
C GLU A 10 -14.98 -21.03 -19.17
N THR A 11 -15.39 -19.90 -18.82
CA THR A 11 -14.54 -19.00 -18.20
C THR A 11 -14.05 -19.53 -16.91
N HIS A 12 -14.87 -20.26 -16.25
CA HIS A 12 -14.47 -20.78 -15.03
C HIS A 12 -13.32 -21.67 -15.13
N GLU A 13 -13.30 -22.48 -16.10
CA GLU A 13 -12.26 -23.40 -16.21
C GLU A 13 -10.96 -22.74 -16.39
N ASN A 14 -10.94 -21.69 -17.14
CA ASN A 14 -9.72 -21.01 -17.36
C ASN A 14 -9.20 -20.43 -16.08
N SER A 15 -10.02 -19.91 -15.26
CA SER A 15 -9.59 -19.34 -14.04
C SER A 15 -8.89 -20.35 -13.18
N ALA A 16 -9.42 -21.52 -13.14
CA ALA A 16 -8.85 -22.53 -12.31
C ALA A 16 -7.47 -22.87 -12.78
N VAL A 17 -7.27 -22.87 -14.05
CA VAL A 17 -6.01 -23.27 -14.57
C VAL A 17 -4.93 -22.26 -14.27
N CYS A 18 -5.28 -21.04 -14.07
CA CYS A 18 -4.32 -20.01 -13.87
C CYS A 18 -3.70 -19.97 -12.50
N GLY A 19 -3.76 -21.00 -11.78
CA GLY A 19 -3.06 -21.03 -10.55
C GLY A 19 -3.81 -20.53 -9.37
N GLY A 20 -5.03 -20.30 -9.50
CA GLY A 20 -5.87 -19.88 -8.40
C GLY A 20 -7.25 -19.78 -8.87
N SER A 21 -8.18 -19.80 -7.95
CA SER A 21 -9.56 -19.70 -8.32
C SER A 21 -9.92 -18.24 -8.52
N LEU A 22 -11.06 -18.03 -9.09
CA LEU A 22 -11.56 -16.70 -9.26
C LEU A 22 -11.76 -16.07 -7.89
N LEU A 23 -12.17 -16.85 -6.92
CA LEU A 23 -12.34 -16.35 -5.59
C LEU A 23 -11.03 -15.84 -5.04
N ASP A 24 -9.95 -16.58 -5.25
CA ASP A 24 -8.65 -16.13 -4.77
C ASP A 24 -8.23 -14.82 -5.41
N GLU A 25 -8.54 -14.66 -6.67
CA GLU A 25 -8.20 -13.42 -7.35
C GLU A 25 -8.99 -12.26 -6.79
N ILE A 26 -10.24 -12.47 -6.47
CA ILE A 26 -11.07 -11.42 -5.91
C ILE A 26 -10.52 -11.02 -4.55
N VAL A 27 -10.11 -11.99 -3.74
CA VAL A 27 -9.59 -11.71 -2.43
C VAL A 27 -8.29 -10.94 -2.51
N ARG A 28 -7.41 -11.33 -3.43
CA ARG A 28 -6.14 -10.61 -3.57
C ARG A 28 -6.35 -9.20 -4.07
N ASP A 29 -7.27 -9.02 -5.00
CA ASP A 29 -7.53 -7.69 -5.52
C ASP A 29 -8.15 -6.82 -4.43
N GLY A 30 -9.02 -7.39 -3.62
CA GLY A 30 -9.59 -6.66 -2.50
C GLY A 30 -8.53 -6.27 -1.49
N ALA A 31 -7.58 -7.17 -1.23
CA ALA A 31 -6.50 -6.88 -0.29
C ALA A 31 -5.64 -5.73 -0.82
N ARG A 32 -5.36 -5.74 -2.12
CA ARG A 32 -4.57 -4.67 -2.71
C ARG A 32 -5.28 -3.34 -2.59
N GLN A 33 -6.58 -3.32 -2.84
CA GLN A 33 -7.33 -2.10 -2.76
C GLN A 33 -7.43 -1.58 -1.34
N LEU A 34 -7.64 -2.47 -0.38
CA LEU A 34 -7.72 -2.06 0.99
C LEU A 34 -6.40 -1.49 1.48
N LEU A 35 -5.29 -2.11 1.08
CA LEU A 35 -3.98 -1.60 1.46
C LEU A 35 -3.76 -0.23 0.85
N ALA A 36 -4.14 -0.04 -0.40
CA ALA A 36 -3.94 1.25 -1.04
C ALA A 36 -4.71 2.35 -0.31
N VAL A 37 -5.95 2.07 0.06
CA VAL A 37 -6.76 3.06 0.74
C VAL A 37 -6.19 3.33 2.14
N ALA A 38 -5.78 2.29 2.84
CA ALA A 38 -5.27 2.45 4.18
C ALA A 38 -3.97 3.25 4.19
N LEU A 39 -3.09 2.99 3.21
CA LEU A 39 -1.83 3.71 3.15
C LEU A 39 -2.04 5.17 2.80
N GLN A 40 -2.99 5.46 1.92
CA GLN A 40 -3.28 6.84 1.60
C GLN A 40 -3.87 7.57 2.78
N ALA A 41 -4.71 6.91 3.55
CA ALA A 41 -5.30 7.53 4.73
C ALA A 41 -4.23 7.79 5.79
N GLU A 42 -3.27 6.87 5.91
CA GLU A 42 -2.20 7.02 6.87
C GLU A 42 -1.34 8.23 6.52
N VAL A 43 -0.99 8.36 5.26
CA VAL A 43 -0.16 9.46 4.81
C VAL A 43 -0.92 10.79 4.92
N ALA A 44 -2.21 10.78 4.59
CA ALA A 44 -3.00 11.99 4.69
C ALA A 44 -3.08 12.48 6.13
N ALA A 45 -3.24 11.55 7.07
CA ALA A 45 -3.30 11.90 8.47
C ALA A 45 -1.96 12.47 8.96
N TYR A 46 -0.87 11.88 8.50
CA TYR A 46 0.46 12.34 8.90
C TYR A 46 0.69 13.77 8.38
N ILE A 47 0.35 14.02 7.14
CA ILE A 47 0.54 15.34 6.55
C ILE A 47 -0.34 16.36 7.26
N GLN A 48 -1.58 15.97 7.57
CA GLN A 48 -2.49 16.90 8.22
C GLN A 48 -2.01 17.23 9.63
N ALA A 49 -1.42 16.26 10.32
CA ALA A 49 -0.94 16.48 11.67
C ALA A 49 0.20 17.48 11.70
N HIS A 50 0.92 17.62 10.60
CA HIS A 50 2.06 18.53 10.52
C HIS A 50 1.81 19.69 9.58
N ALA A 51 0.54 19.96 9.27
CA ALA A 51 0.22 21.00 8.30
C ALA A 51 0.62 22.39 8.78
N HIS A 52 0.75 22.59 10.08
CA HIS A 52 1.11 23.88 10.61
C HIS A 52 2.61 24.15 10.54
N GLU A 53 3.43 23.15 10.25
CA GLU A 53 4.85 23.33 10.19
C GLU A 53 5.25 23.78 8.80
N VAL A 54 5.72 25.00 8.70
CA VAL A 54 6.04 25.58 7.40
C VAL A 54 7.43 26.18 7.44
N ASP A 55 7.99 26.40 6.26
CA ASP A 55 9.32 27.01 6.17
C ASP A 55 9.17 28.52 6.13
N GLU A 56 10.26 29.20 5.86
CA GLU A 56 10.28 30.66 5.89
C GLU A 56 9.39 31.25 4.83
N ALA A 57 9.19 30.55 3.75
CA ALA A 57 8.37 31.03 2.67
C ALA A 57 6.90 30.66 2.88
N GLY A 58 6.56 30.03 3.97
CA GLY A 58 5.20 29.62 4.25
C GLY A 58 4.80 28.31 3.61
N ARG A 59 5.75 27.55 3.05
CA ARG A 59 5.41 26.29 2.44
C ARG A 59 5.49 25.18 3.45
N ARG A 60 4.62 24.21 3.33
CA ARG A 60 4.60 23.11 4.27
C ARG A 60 5.88 22.30 4.20
N LEU A 61 6.35 21.88 5.34
CA LEU A 61 7.56 21.07 5.41
C LEU A 61 7.24 19.59 5.15
N VAL A 62 6.01 19.17 5.36
CA VAL A 62 5.63 17.78 5.14
C VAL A 62 4.59 17.74 4.04
N VAL A 63 4.96 17.14 2.91
CA VAL A 63 4.06 17.09 1.76
C VAL A 63 4.08 15.71 1.14
N ARG A 64 3.02 15.39 0.42
CA ARG A 64 3.00 14.16 -0.32
C ARG A 64 3.71 14.39 -1.65
N ASN A 65 4.52 13.42 -2.05
CA ASN A 65 5.30 13.56 -3.28
C ASN A 65 5.24 12.29 -4.08
N GLY A 66 4.16 12.08 -4.80
CA GLY A 66 4.03 10.92 -5.68
C GLY A 66 3.93 9.62 -4.92
N PHE A 67 4.50 8.58 -5.51
CA PHE A 67 4.43 7.24 -4.95
C PHE A 67 5.80 6.60 -5.01
N HIS A 68 6.01 5.63 -4.13
CA HIS A 68 7.21 4.81 -4.21
C HIS A 68 7.06 3.80 -5.35
N GLU A 69 8.14 3.14 -5.67
CA GLU A 69 8.08 2.08 -6.64
C GLU A 69 7.18 0.97 -6.12
N PRO A 70 6.50 0.25 -6.98
CA PRO A 70 5.67 -0.85 -6.53
C PRO A 70 6.54 -1.95 -5.93
N ARG A 71 6.00 -2.64 -4.95
CA ARG A 71 6.68 -3.80 -4.39
C ARG A 71 5.64 -4.83 -4.03
N GLU A 72 6.05 -6.08 -3.97
CA GLU A 72 5.14 -7.13 -3.61
C GLU A 72 5.18 -7.38 -2.12
N VAL A 73 4.03 -7.52 -1.52
CA VAL A 73 3.91 -7.78 -0.10
C VAL A 73 3.16 -9.08 0.06
N THR A 74 3.72 -10.01 0.82
CA THR A 74 3.07 -11.29 1.04
C THR A 74 2.09 -11.16 2.18
N THR A 75 0.84 -11.44 1.90
CA THR A 75 -0.22 -11.34 2.89
C THR A 75 -0.90 -12.70 3.00
N ALA A 76 -1.86 -12.80 3.88
CA ALA A 76 -2.63 -14.02 4.02
C ALA A 76 -3.37 -14.35 2.73
N ALA A 77 -3.65 -13.35 1.90
CA ALA A 77 -4.30 -13.57 0.64
C ALA A 77 -3.32 -13.84 -0.49
N GLY A 78 -2.03 -13.95 -0.19
CA GLY A 78 -1.00 -14.17 -1.19
C GLY A 78 -0.20 -12.90 -1.43
N ALA A 79 0.64 -12.93 -2.43
CA ALA A 79 1.46 -11.77 -2.76
C ALA A 79 0.61 -10.75 -3.49
N VAL A 80 0.65 -9.50 -3.04
CA VAL A 80 -0.09 -8.44 -3.71
C VAL A 80 0.84 -7.28 -4.00
N PRO A 81 0.70 -6.63 -5.13
CA PRO A 81 1.54 -5.48 -5.45
C PRO A 81 1.01 -4.25 -4.73
N VAL A 82 1.91 -3.50 -4.14
CA VAL A 82 1.54 -2.33 -3.37
C VAL A 82 2.41 -1.16 -3.79
N ARG A 83 1.78 -0.02 -3.99
CA ARG A 83 2.49 1.18 -4.35
C ARG A 83 2.13 2.23 -3.31
N ALA A 84 3.05 2.48 -2.41
CA ALA A 84 2.78 3.35 -1.28
C ALA A 84 2.98 4.81 -1.62
N PRO A 85 2.17 5.71 -1.09
CA PRO A 85 2.39 7.13 -1.29
C PRO A 85 3.72 7.53 -0.66
N ARG A 86 4.39 8.48 -1.25
CA ARG A 86 5.67 8.93 -0.72
C ARG A 86 5.50 10.26 -0.02
N VAL A 87 6.13 10.39 1.13
CA VAL A 87 6.09 11.61 1.91
C VAL A 87 7.45 12.29 1.83
N ASN A 88 7.45 13.57 1.56
CA ASN A 88 8.66 14.35 1.61
C ASN A 88 8.58 15.18 2.89
N ASP A 89 9.39 14.80 3.88
CA ASP A 89 9.41 15.47 5.16
C ASP A 89 10.73 16.22 5.26
N LYS A 90 10.67 17.51 5.24
CA LYS A 90 11.87 18.33 5.24
C LYS A 90 12.29 18.76 6.63
N ARG A 91 11.59 18.33 7.65
CA ARG A 91 11.93 18.71 9.01
C ARG A 91 13.24 18.07 9.43
N VAL A 92 13.94 18.72 10.32
CA VAL A 92 15.20 18.23 10.82
C VAL A 92 15.11 18.17 12.33
N ASP A 93 15.60 17.07 12.90
CA ASP A 93 15.59 16.90 14.33
C ASP A 93 16.70 17.81 14.87
N GLU A 94 16.36 18.72 15.74
CA GLU A 94 17.32 19.68 16.23
C GLU A 94 18.38 19.06 17.11
N VAL A 95 18.06 17.96 17.74
CA VAL A 95 19.01 17.33 18.62
C VAL A 95 20.05 16.54 17.86
N THR A 96 19.62 15.74 16.88
CA THR A 96 20.54 14.87 16.17
C THR A 96 21.01 15.47 14.85
N GLY A 97 20.32 16.47 14.34
CA GLY A 97 20.66 17.04 13.05
C GLY A 97 20.20 16.19 11.88
N GLU A 98 19.49 15.11 12.13
CA GLU A 98 19.05 14.25 11.05
C GLU A 98 17.66 14.59 10.60
N ARG A 99 17.36 14.26 9.35
CA ARG A 99 16.04 14.52 8.83
C ARG A 99 15.03 13.58 9.45
N VAL A 100 13.86 14.11 9.74
CA VAL A 100 12.77 13.29 10.23
C VAL A 100 12.19 12.55 9.03
N ARG A 101 11.84 11.29 9.20
CA ARG A 101 11.31 10.51 8.12
C ARG A 101 10.00 9.89 8.52
N PHE A 102 9.07 9.87 7.58
CA PHE A 102 7.81 9.18 7.79
C PHE A 102 8.06 7.68 7.69
N SER A 103 7.47 6.95 8.60
CA SER A 103 7.54 5.50 8.55
C SER A 103 6.13 4.97 8.72
N SER A 104 5.67 4.17 7.79
CA SER A 104 4.33 3.64 7.84
C SER A 104 4.23 2.57 8.92
N ALA A 105 3.19 2.62 9.71
CA ALA A 105 2.93 1.58 10.69
C ALA A 105 2.28 0.38 10.02
N ILE A 106 1.59 0.61 8.92
CA ILE A 106 0.93 -0.46 8.21
C ILE A 106 1.92 -1.28 7.41
N LEU A 107 2.86 -0.59 6.75
CA LEU A 107 3.78 -1.26 5.86
C LEU A 107 5.19 -0.71 6.07
N PRO A 108 5.88 -1.17 7.09
CA PRO A 108 7.22 -0.68 7.36
C PRO A 108 8.17 -0.97 6.21
N ALA A 109 9.19 -0.14 6.07
CA ALA A 109 10.10 -0.24 4.95
C ALA A 109 10.76 -1.61 4.83
N TRP A 110 11.03 -2.25 5.96
CA TRP A 110 11.69 -3.55 5.95
C TRP A 110 10.75 -4.71 5.69
N ALA A 111 9.44 -4.49 5.74
CA ALA A 111 8.48 -5.57 5.65
C ALA A 111 8.09 -5.83 4.21
N ARG A 112 8.77 -6.73 3.58
CA ARG A 112 8.37 -7.17 2.27
C ARG A 112 7.57 -8.42 2.34
N LYS A 113 7.54 -9.10 3.50
CA LYS A 113 6.77 -10.29 3.70
C LYS A 113 6.01 -10.12 4.97
N SER A 114 5.02 -10.96 5.18
CA SER A 114 4.27 -10.86 6.40
C SER A 114 5.19 -11.24 7.56
N PRO A 115 4.94 -10.73 8.72
CA PRO A 115 5.83 -10.92 9.84
C PRO A 115 6.13 -12.34 10.20
N GLN A 116 5.18 -13.22 10.08
CA GLN A 116 5.44 -14.55 10.47
C GLN A 116 6.41 -15.23 9.53
N VAL A 117 6.54 -14.76 8.33
CA VAL A 117 7.49 -15.34 7.44
C VAL A 117 8.88 -14.85 7.85
N ALA A 118 8.98 -13.66 8.29
CA ALA A 118 10.23 -13.11 8.65
C ALA A 118 10.83 -13.71 9.87
N GLU A 119 10.03 -14.39 10.64
CA GLU A 119 10.52 -14.95 11.77
C GLU A 119 11.34 -16.12 11.60
N VAL A 120 11.34 -16.76 10.55
CA VAL A 120 12.09 -17.92 10.33
C VAL A 120 13.55 -17.64 10.32
#